data_6dd4b9abc1bbed0d919144c6845d67f7
#
_entry.id   6dd4b9abc1bbed0d919144c6845d67f7
#
_cell.length_a   1.000
_cell.length_b   1.000
_cell.length_c   1.000
_cell.angle_alpha   90.00
_cell.angle_beta   90.00
_cell.angle_gamma   90.00
#
_symmetry.space_group_name_H-M   'P 1'
#
loop_
_entity.id
_entity.type
_entity.pdbx_description
1 polymer ?
#
loop_
_entity_poly.entity_id
_entity_poly.type
_entity_poly.pdbx_seq_one_letter_code
_entity_poly.pdbx_strand_id
1 'polypeptide(L)'
;AARMETRKCPHFLEGIDSLVFTDSYDIEWWRKNLNLDTSNWKVYNYRHEQLDMFMKQDWGISHSAHIYEPFGYSIFQAVDWGKIPILAHDWLPDYEYPFRASTPEEFKQQYQNICDLTLQERRDILFPLREHLKQWDNKEQWRDRLLEIYNG
;
A
#
# COMPACT_ATOMS: atom_id res chain seq x y z
N ALA A 1 -8.46 -4.34 0.54
CA ALA A 1 -9.44 -4.74 -0.48
C ALA A 1 -9.43 -3.70 -1.59
N ALA A 2 -8.91 -4.05 -2.74
CA ALA A 2 -8.98 -3.18 -3.91
C ALA A 2 -10.39 -3.29 -4.50
N ARG A 3 -11.14 -2.20 -4.53
CA ARG A 3 -12.32 -2.11 -5.38
C ARG A 3 -11.87 -2.11 -6.85
N MET A 4 -12.76 -2.51 -7.78
CA MET A 4 -12.56 -2.47 -9.24
C MET A 4 -12.33 -1.05 -9.76
N GLU A 5 -11.24 -0.44 -9.42
CA GLU A 5 -10.93 0.91 -9.85
C GLU A 5 -9.56 0.93 -10.54
N THR A 6 -9.52 1.45 -11.75
CA THR A 6 -8.27 1.72 -12.48
C THR A 6 -7.32 2.61 -11.65
N ARG A 7 -7.89 3.40 -10.74
CA ARG A 7 -7.15 4.25 -9.78
C ARG A 7 -6.23 3.48 -8.84
N LYS A 8 -6.50 2.18 -8.60
CA LYS A 8 -5.62 1.31 -7.79
C LYS A 8 -4.37 0.87 -8.56
N CYS A 9 -4.23 1.29 -9.81
CA CYS A 9 -3.06 1.05 -10.65
C CYS A 9 -2.57 -0.41 -10.65
N PRO A 10 -3.44 -1.42 -10.84
CA PRO A 10 -3.02 -2.82 -10.80
C PRO A 10 -1.98 -3.15 -11.87
N HIS A 11 -1.92 -2.40 -12.97
CA HIS A 11 -0.94 -2.55 -14.04
C HIS A 11 0.50 -2.27 -13.59
N PHE A 12 0.72 -1.59 -12.45
CA PHE A 12 2.06 -1.42 -11.88
C PHE A 12 2.67 -2.75 -11.42
N LEU A 13 1.85 -3.74 -11.09
CA LEU A 13 2.28 -5.06 -10.65
C LEU A 13 2.54 -6.05 -11.79
N GLU A 14 2.34 -5.64 -13.05
CA GLU A 14 2.54 -6.52 -14.19
C GLU A 14 3.99 -6.97 -14.31
N GLY A 15 4.20 -8.29 -14.37
CA GLY A 15 5.53 -8.91 -14.37
C GLY A 15 6.24 -8.95 -13.01
N ILE A 16 5.55 -8.55 -11.91
CA ILE A 16 6.07 -8.68 -10.54
C ILE A 16 5.35 -9.81 -9.82
N ASP A 17 6.11 -10.70 -9.18
CA ASP A 17 5.55 -11.75 -8.32
C ASP A 17 4.81 -11.11 -7.15
N SER A 18 3.49 -11.18 -7.18
CA SER A 18 2.64 -10.43 -6.27
C SER A 18 1.62 -11.29 -5.56
N LEU A 19 1.33 -10.92 -4.31
CA LEU A 19 0.20 -11.44 -3.55
C LEU A 19 -0.93 -10.41 -3.63
N VAL A 20 -2.03 -10.78 -4.26
CA VAL A 20 -3.16 -9.88 -4.50
C VAL A 20 -4.37 -10.35 -3.70
N PHE A 21 -4.83 -9.48 -2.81
CA PHE A 21 -6.01 -9.74 -1.97
C PHE A 21 -7.22 -9.02 -2.56
N THR A 22 -7.99 -9.74 -3.35
CA THR A 22 -9.21 -9.23 -3.98
C THR A 22 -10.14 -10.39 -4.29
N ASP A 23 -11.33 -10.13 -4.81
CA ASP A 23 -12.19 -11.21 -5.28
C ASP A 23 -11.85 -11.64 -6.73
N SER A 24 -12.34 -12.81 -7.11
CA SER A 24 -12.08 -13.36 -8.44
C SER A 24 -12.69 -12.52 -9.56
N TYR A 25 -13.79 -11.83 -9.27
CA TYR A 25 -14.48 -10.98 -10.25
C TYR A 25 -13.62 -9.76 -10.63
N ASP A 26 -12.94 -9.15 -9.66
CA ASP A 26 -12.02 -8.03 -9.91
C ASP A 26 -10.87 -8.44 -10.83
N ILE A 27 -10.28 -9.61 -10.60
CA ILE A 27 -9.18 -10.14 -11.43
C ILE A 27 -9.63 -10.39 -12.87
N GLU A 28 -10.78 -11.02 -13.05
CA GLU A 28 -11.34 -11.28 -14.38
C GLU A 28 -11.65 -9.97 -15.11
N TRP A 29 -12.18 -8.99 -14.38
CA TRP A 29 -12.46 -7.67 -14.94
C TRP A 29 -11.17 -6.97 -15.39
N TRP A 30 -10.11 -7.00 -14.59
CA TRP A 30 -8.81 -6.39 -14.93
C TRP A 30 -8.17 -7.08 -16.14
N ARG A 31 -8.15 -8.40 -16.19
CA ARG A 31 -7.68 -9.16 -17.36
C ARG A 31 -8.40 -8.75 -18.63
N LYS A 32 -9.73 -8.69 -18.56
CA LYS A 32 -10.58 -8.41 -19.73
C LYS A 32 -10.54 -6.95 -20.17
N ASN A 33 -10.60 -6.02 -19.24
CA ASN A 33 -10.81 -4.59 -19.56
C ASN A 33 -9.53 -3.78 -19.59
N LEU A 34 -8.51 -4.19 -18.86
CA LEU A 34 -7.20 -3.55 -18.86
C LEU A 34 -6.13 -4.35 -19.61
N ASN A 35 -6.48 -5.52 -20.13
CA ASN A 35 -5.57 -6.43 -20.84
C ASN A 35 -4.31 -6.77 -20.01
N LEU A 36 -4.48 -6.95 -18.68
CA LEU A 36 -3.36 -7.19 -17.78
C LEU A 36 -2.91 -8.65 -17.80
N ASP A 37 -1.61 -8.86 -17.88
CA ASP A 37 -0.99 -10.14 -17.58
C ASP A 37 -0.86 -10.30 -16.05
N THR A 38 -1.65 -11.21 -15.50
CA THR A 38 -1.66 -11.54 -14.07
C THR A 38 -1.05 -12.90 -13.78
N SER A 39 -0.24 -13.44 -14.69
CA SER A 39 0.35 -14.79 -14.57
C SER A 39 1.27 -14.93 -13.35
N ASN A 40 1.92 -13.85 -12.94
CA ASN A 40 2.79 -13.78 -11.76
C ASN A 40 2.04 -13.51 -10.44
N TRP A 41 0.70 -13.42 -10.47
CA TRP A 41 -0.04 -13.07 -9.28
C TRP A 41 -0.62 -14.30 -8.58
N LYS A 42 -0.42 -14.39 -7.28
CA LYS A 42 -1.16 -15.29 -6.40
C LYS A 42 -2.34 -14.54 -5.80
N VAL A 43 -3.53 -14.87 -6.28
CA VAL A 43 -4.77 -14.19 -5.89
C VAL A 43 -5.41 -14.92 -4.72
N TYR A 44 -5.76 -14.16 -3.69
CA TYR A 44 -6.46 -14.65 -2.51
C TYR A 44 -7.73 -13.86 -2.30
N ASN A 45 -8.83 -14.56 -2.04
CA ASN A 45 -10.04 -13.90 -1.58
C ASN A 45 -9.75 -13.17 -0.26
N TYR A 46 -10.23 -11.93 -0.16
CA TYR A 46 -10.07 -11.15 1.05
C TYR A 46 -10.77 -11.82 2.23
N ARG A 47 -9.99 -12.51 3.07
CA ARG A 47 -10.42 -13.05 4.35
C ARG A 47 -9.38 -12.68 5.41
N HIS A 48 -9.84 -12.24 6.56
CA HIS A 48 -8.97 -11.82 7.68
C HIS A 48 -7.92 -12.88 8.03
N GLU A 49 -8.30 -14.16 8.04
CA GLU A 49 -7.42 -15.29 8.37
C GLU A 49 -6.24 -15.46 7.42
N GLN A 50 -6.45 -15.16 6.12
CA GLN A 50 -5.39 -15.23 5.12
C GLN A 50 -4.48 -14.01 5.19
N LEU A 51 -5.05 -12.85 5.49
CA LEU A 51 -4.30 -11.63 5.67
C LEU A 51 -3.31 -11.76 6.83
N ASP A 52 -3.73 -12.33 7.95
CA ASP A 52 -2.88 -12.59 9.13
C ASP A 52 -1.62 -13.42 8.80
N MET A 53 -1.71 -14.35 7.87
CA MET A 53 -0.56 -15.14 7.42
C MET A 53 0.54 -14.28 6.79
N PHE A 54 0.15 -13.26 6.03
CA PHE A 54 1.09 -12.37 5.33
C PHE A 54 1.55 -11.21 6.19
N MET A 55 0.73 -10.79 7.14
CA MET A 55 1.08 -9.79 8.15
C MET A 55 2.28 -10.23 9.00
N LYS A 56 2.37 -11.52 9.30
CA LYS A 56 3.41 -12.11 10.14
C LYS A 56 4.73 -12.38 9.41
N GLN A 57 4.81 -12.14 8.10
CA GLN A 57 6.09 -12.21 7.40
C GLN A 57 7.01 -11.07 7.84
N ASP A 58 8.30 -11.37 8.01
CA ASP A 58 9.27 -10.44 8.58
C ASP A 58 9.41 -9.12 7.79
N TRP A 59 9.15 -9.14 6.48
CA TRP A 59 9.18 -7.95 5.63
C TRP A 59 8.40 -8.14 4.32
N GLY A 60 8.20 -7.06 3.58
CA GLY A 60 7.60 -7.09 2.25
C GLY A 60 7.48 -5.69 1.67
N ILE A 61 6.99 -5.63 0.45
CA ILE A 61 6.73 -4.38 -0.26
C ILE A 61 5.22 -4.29 -0.48
N SER A 62 4.62 -3.12 -0.19
CA SER A 62 3.22 -2.88 -0.47
C SER A 62 3.04 -1.91 -1.63
N HIS A 63 2.12 -2.25 -2.54
CA HIS A 63 1.70 -1.33 -3.59
C HIS A 63 0.71 -0.31 -3.01
N SER A 64 1.16 0.93 -2.94
CA SER A 64 0.38 2.07 -2.43
C SER A 64 0.48 3.30 -3.36
N ALA A 65 0.99 3.11 -4.59
CA ALA A 65 1.07 4.12 -5.64
C ALA A 65 -0.28 4.24 -6.37
N HIS A 66 -1.32 4.63 -5.63
CA HIS A 66 -2.69 4.79 -6.15
C HIS A 66 -2.93 6.23 -6.58
N ILE A 67 -3.70 6.43 -7.64
CA ILE A 67 -4.11 7.75 -8.09
C ILE A 67 -5.31 8.22 -7.24
N TYR A 68 -5.24 9.42 -6.67
CA TYR A 68 -6.32 10.04 -5.89
C TYR A 68 -6.78 9.22 -4.67
N GLU A 69 -5.86 8.63 -3.92
CA GLU A 69 -6.18 8.05 -2.63
C GLU A 69 -6.09 9.13 -1.53
N PRO A 70 -7.21 9.70 -1.07
CA PRO A 70 -7.17 10.85 -0.15
C PRO A 70 -6.66 10.47 1.24
N PHE A 71 -6.86 9.21 1.65
CA PHE A 71 -6.39 8.70 2.92
C PHE A 71 -6.18 7.18 2.86
N GLY A 72 -4.94 6.80 2.69
CA GLY A 72 -4.57 5.38 2.47
C GLY A 72 -4.50 4.56 3.75
N TYR A 73 -5.61 4.14 4.35
CA TYR A 73 -5.59 3.20 5.50
C TYR A 73 -4.70 1.98 5.25
N SER A 74 -4.63 1.50 4.01
CA SER A 74 -3.77 0.39 3.62
C SER A 74 -2.28 0.69 3.82
N ILE A 75 -1.88 1.95 3.75
CA ILE A 75 -0.50 2.38 3.97
C ILE A 75 -0.14 2.26 5.46
N PHE A 76 -1.03 2.74 6.35
CA PHE A 76 -0.85 2.60 7.79
C PHE A 76 -0.73 1.13 8.20
N GLN A 77 -1.64 0.29 7.70
CA GLN A 77 -1.59 -1.14 7.94
C GLN A 77 -0.30 -1.77 7.43
N ALA A 78 0.11 -1.45 6.19
CA ALA A 78 1.34 -1.98 5.62
C ALA A 78 2.57 -1.63 6.47
N VAL A 79 2.69 -0.38 6.89
CA VAL A 79 3.80 0.10 7.72
C VAL A 79 3.79 -0.55 9.10
N ASP A 80 2.62 -0.70 9.73
CA ASP A 80 2.48 -1.38 11.01
C ASP A 80 2.88 -2.87 10.93
N TRP A 81 2.70 -3.48 9.77
CA TRP A 81 3.10 -4.87 9.50
C TRP A 81 4.54 -5.00 8.98
N GLY A 82 5.33 -3.94 9.06
CA GLY A 82 6.72 -3.96 8.61
C GLY A 82 6.90 -4.02 7.09
N LYS A 83 5.90 -3.62 6.30
CA LYS A 83 5.97 -3.58 4.85
C LYS A 83 6.39 -2.19 4.38
N ILE A 84 7.32 -2.12 3.43
CA ILE A 84 7.77 -0.86 2.82
C ILE A 84 6.77 -0.49 1.72
N PRO A 85 6.04 0.62 1.83
CA PRO A 85 5.12 1.04 0.78
C PRO A 85 5.86 1.72 -0.36
N ILE A 86 5.44 1.47 -1.61
CA ILE A 86 5.76 2.36 -2.73
C ILE A 86 4.56 3.30 -2.86
N LEU A 87 4.78 4.59 -2.62
CA LEU A 87 3.74 5.62 -2.52
C LEU A 87 3.53 6.34 -3.85
N ALA A 88 2.35 6.92 -4.05
CA ALA A 88 2.15 7.93 -5.07
C ALA A 88 2.91 9.22 -4.73
N HIS A 89 3.26 10.02 -5.76
CA HIS A 89 4.01 11.26 -5.55
C HIS A 89 3.23 12.33 -4.77
N ASP A 90 1.91 12.34 -4.89
CA ASP A 90 1.01 13.29 -4.25
C ASP A 90 0.59 12.88 -2.82
N TRP A 91 0.98 11.69 -2.39
CA TRP A 91 0.66 11.22 -1.04
C TRP A 91 1.76 11.64 -0.05
N LEU A 92 1.41 12.28 1.07
CA LEU A 92 2.33 12.90 2.03
C LEU A 92 3.37 13.82 1.34
N PRO A 93 2.95 14.88 0.65
CA PRO A 93 3.87 15.69 -0.17
C PRO A 93 4.95 16.39 0.68
N ASP A 94 4.65 16.69 1.94
CA ASP A 94 5.57 17.38 2.87
C ASP A 94 6.50 16.41 3.63
N TYR A 95 6.40 15.11 3.37
CA TYR A 95 7.26 14.09 3.97
C TYR A 95 8.25 13.54 2.94
N GLU A 96 9.53 13.71 3.21
CA GLU A 96 10.59 13.15 2.35
C GLU A 96 10.62 11.63 2.47
N TYR A 97 10.19 10.95 1.40
CA TYR A 97 10.13 9.51 1.32
C TYR A 97 10.72 9.00 0.00
N PRO A 98 11.68 8.05 0.03
CA PRO A 98 12.47 7.71 -1.14
C PRO A 98 11.73 6.86 -2.19
N PHE A 99 10.69 6.10 -1.80
CA PHE A 99 10.04 5.15 -2.70
C PHE A 99 8.69 5.65 -3.17
N ARG A 100 8.71 6.38 -4.27
CA ARG A 100 7.52 6.95 -4.91
C ARG A 100 7.46 6.54 -6.38
N ALA A 101 6.23 6.36 -6.91
CA ALA A 101 6.01 6.02 -8.29
C ALA A 101 4.69 6.60 -8.80
N SER A 102 4.68 7.04 -10.05
CA SER A 102 3.50 7.46 -10.82
C SER A 102 3.36 6.68 -12.13
N THR A 103 4.37 5.89 -12.50
CA THR A 103 4.37 5.04 -13.69
C THR A 103 4.76 3.60 -13.35
N PRO A 104 4.40 2.62 -14.20
CA PRO A 104 4.83 1.23 -14.02
C PRO A 104 6.36 1.07 -13.97
N GLU A 105 7.08 1.84 -14.78
CA GLU A 105 8.55 1.81 -14.88
C GLU A 105 9.18 2.31 -13.57
N GLU A 106 8.70 3.44 -13.06
CA GLU A 106 9.12 3.96 -11.75
C GLU A 106 8.83 2.95 -10.64
N PHE A 107 7.63 2.34 -10.66
CA PHE A 107 7.26 1.34 -9.66
C PHE A 107 8.21 0.14 -9.66
N LYS A 108 8.53 -0.41 -10.84
CA LYS A 108 9.48 -1.52 -10.99
C LYS A 108 10.88 -1.14 -10.52
N GLN A 109 11.31 0.08 -10.80
CA GLN A 109 12.61 0.58 -10.32
C GLN A 109 12.63 0.68 -8.80
N GLN A 110 11.59 1.25 -8.18
CA GLN A 110 11.50 1.35 -6.72
C GLN A 110 11.39 -0.03 -6.05
N TYR A 111 10.63 -0.94 -6.66
CA TYR A 111 10.56 -2.33 -6.20
C TYR A 111 11.96 -2.96 -6.14
N GLN A 112 12.77 -2.83 -7.21
CA GLN A 112 14.13 -3.36 -7.24
C GLN A 112 15.01 -2.67 -6.19
N ASN A 113 14.97 -1.36 -6.09
CA ASN A 113 15.73 -0.60 -5.09
C ASN A 113 15.45 -1.10 -3.67
N ILE A 114 14.18 -1.40 -3.34
CA ILE A 114 13.81 -1.93 -2.01
C ILE A 114 14.31 -3.37 -1.83
N CYS A 115 14.27 -4.19 -2.87
CA CYS A 115 14.79 -5.56 -2.81
C CYS A 115 16.28 -5.59 -2.46
N ASP A 116 17.04 -4.63 -2.95
CA ASP A 116 18.49 -4.53 -2.76
C ASP A 116 18.90 -3.98 -1.38
N LEU A 117 17.95 -3.47 -0.59
CA LEU A 117 18.21 -2.94 0.75
C LEU A 117 18.58 -4.05 1.74
N THR A 118 19.53 -3.75 2.60
CA THR A 118 19.81 -4.53 3.81
C THR A 118 18.67 -4.42 4.82
N LEU A 119 18.62 -5.35 5.78
CA LEU A 119 17.63 -5.30 6.85
C LEU A 119 17.70 -4.00 7.68
N GLN A 120 18.91 -3.49 7.90
CA GLN A 120 19.10 -2.24 8.64
C GLN A 120 18.55 -1.04 7.88
N GLU A 121 18.87 -0.91 6.59
CA GLU A 121 18.33 0.17 5.74
C GLU A 121 16.80 0.15 5.68
N ARG A 122 16.19 -1.04 5.60
CA ARG A 122 14.72 -1.17 5.66
C ARG A 122 14.14 -0.64 6.96
N ARG A 123 14.77 -0.91 8.10
CA ARG A 123 14.36 -0.40 9.41
C ARG A 123 14.51 1.11 9.50
N ASP A 124 15.64 1.65 8.98
CA ASP A 124 15.94 3.08 8.98
C ASP A 124 14.93 3.89 8.15
N ILE A 125 14.30 3.25 7.15
CA ILE A 125 13.23 3.85 6.35
C ILE A 125 11.86 3.69 7.00
N LEU A 126 11.55 2.50 7.52
CA LEU A 126 10.22 2.23 8.08
C LEU A 126 9.97 2.92 9.41
N PHE A 127 10.98 2.99 10.28
CA PHE A 127 10.80 3.55 11.61
C PHE A 127 10.41 5.04 11.57
N PRO A 128 11.12 5.93 10.85
CA PRO A 128 10.71 7.33 10.72
C PRO A 128 9.33 7.50 10.06
N LEU A 129 9.02 6.71 9.04
CA LEU A 129 7.70 6.75 8.39
C LEU A 129 6.59 6.36 9.38
N ARG A 130 6.78 5.31 10.16
CA ARG A 130 5.83 4.87 11.17
C ARG A 130 5.60 5.94 12.23
N GLU A 131 6.66 6.56 12.73
CA GLU A 131 6.55 7.65 13.71
C GLU A 131 5.83 8.87 13.11
N HIS A 132 6.11 9.19 11.85
CA HIS A 132 5.40 10.28 11.16
C HIS A 132 3.90 9.97 11.00
N LEU A 133 3.54 8.72 10.67
CA LEU A 133 2.14 8.32 10.50
C LEU A 133 1.35 8.31 11.82
N LYS A 134 1.99 8.11 12.96
CA LYS A 134 1.33 8.13 14.28
C LYS A 134 0.62 9.45 14.59
N GLN A 135 1.09 10.58 14.04
CA GLN A 135 0.41 11.86 14.21
C GLN A 135 -1.02 11.88 13.66
N TRP A 136 -1.32 10.98 12.71
CA TRP A 136 -2.63 10.84 12.07
C TRP A 136 -3.53 9.79 12.73
N ASP A 137 -2.96 8.88 13.54
CA ASP A 137 -3.69 7.82 14.27
C ASP A 137 -4.06 8.27 15.69
N ASN A 138 -4.20 9.56 15.90
CA ASN A 138 -4.57 10.10 17.21
C ASN A 138 -6.09 9.98 17.45
N LYS A 139 -6.51 8.84 17.99
CA LYS A 139 -7.92 8.56 18.34
C LYS A 139 -8.48 9.57 19.33
N GLU A 140 -7.66 10.15 20.19
CA GLU A 140 -8.10 11.16 21.16
C GLU A 140 -8.43 12.48 20.48
N GLN A 141 -7.61 12.96 19.54
CA GLN A 141 -7.91 14.15 18.75
C GLN A 141 -9.20 13.99 17.92
N TRP A 142 -9.42 12.79 17.33
CA TRP A 142 -10.66 12.52 16.61
C TRP A 142 -11.88 12.52 17.51
N ARG A 143 -11.76 11.90 18.68
CA ARG A 143 -12.84 11.92 19.68
C ARG A 143 -13.16 13.33 20.13
N ASP A 144 -12.15 14.13 20.47
CA ASP A 144 -12.33 15.49 20.96
C ASP A 144 -12.94 16.39 19.89
N ARG A 145 -12.51 16.26 18.63
CA ARG A 145 -13.09 16.97 17.49
C ARG A 145 -14.55 16.56 17.21
N LEU A 146 -14.88 15.29 17.35
CA LEU A 146 -16.26 14.81 17.26
C LEU A 146 -17.12 15.38 18.39
N LEU A 147 -16.61 15.43 19.62
CA LEU A 147 -17.32 16.02 20.75
C LEU A 147 -17.54 17.51 20.59
N GLU A 148 -16.59 18.26 20.02
CA GLU A 148 -16.77 19.67 19.67
C GLU A 148 -17.90 19.87 18.64
N ILE A 149 -17.97 19.01 17.61
CA ILE A 149 -19.02 19.07 16.58
C ILE A 149 -20.40 18.74 17.18
N TYR A 150 -20.46 17.78 18.11
CA TYR A 150 -21.74 17.37 18.72
C TYR A 150 -22.24 18.30 19.83
N ASN A 151 -21.35 19.05 20.48
CA ASN A 151 -21.69 19.94 21.60
C ASN A 151 -21.77 21.43 21.19
N GLY A 152 -21.45 21.80 19.96
CA GLY A 152 -21.60 23.13 19.39
C GLY A 152 -22.94 23.28 18.69
#